data_44a71d770417f93009ff0046cea67ba2
#
_entry.id   44a71d770417f93009ff0046cea67ba2
#
_cell.length_a   1.000
_cell.length_b   1.000
_cell.length_c   1.000
_cell.angle_alpha   90.00
_cell.angle_beta   90.00
_cell.angle_gamma   90.00
#
_symmetry.space_group_name_H-M   'P 1'
#
loop_
_entity.id
_entity.type
_entity.pdbx_description
1 polymer ?
#
loop_
_entity_poly.entity_id
_entity_poly.type
_entity_poly.pdbx_seq_one_letter_code
_entity_poly.pdbx_strand_id
1 'polypeptide(L)'
;LDPDIVTLGKIVGGGFPIGVICGKEEIMENANTSTHTKIKRAYIGGGTFSANPLSMIAGETNLETIRKIGNSLYEKINGLGKETKQMLAKIFDDDVIITGKGSLFMTHFPKIGISKITNAVDASKCNITKLHDYHFEMIANDGIFFLPGKLGAISDSHTKNDIKLMKSSTEKFVSKSKK
;
A
#
# COMPACT_ATOMS: atom_id res chain seq x y z
N LEU A 1 -17.91 -1.54 5.63
CA LEU A 1 -17.74 -0.19 6.17
C LEU A 1 -18.58 0.76 5.31
N ASP A 2 -19.31 1.64 5.94
CA ASP A 2 -20.04 2.74 5.32
C ASP A 2 -19.52 4.05 5.93
N PRO A 3 -18.38 4.57 5.41
CA PRO A 3 -17.75 5.76 5.96
C PRO A 3 -18.54 7.02 5.59
N ASP A 4 -18.59 7.99 6.48
CA ASP A 4 -19.19 9.28 6.20
C ASP A 4 -18.30 10.17 5.32
N ILE A 5 -16.97 10.05 5.49
CA ILE A 5 -15.95 10.75 4.70
C ILE A 5 -14.82 9.78 4.34
N VAL A 6 -14.35 9.87 3.11
CA VAL A 6 -13.19 9.14 2.59
C VAL A 6 -12.18 10.13 2.02
N THR A 7 -10.92 9.97 2.38
CA THR A 7 -9.82 10.70 1.74
C THR A 7 -9.02 9.77 0.83
N LEU A 8 -8.74 10.21 -0.40
CA LEU A 8 -8.01 9.46 -1.40
C LEU A 8 -6.80 10.27 -1.86
N GLY A 9 -5.78 9.55 -2.30
CA GLY A 9 -4.55 10.14 -2.85
C GLY A 9 -3.74 9.13 -3.63
N LYS A 10 -2.52 9.47 -3.98
CA LYS A 10 -1.56 8.62 -4.68
C LYS A 10 -2.11 8.09 -6.01
N ILE A 11 -2.52 6.82 -6.05
CA ILE A 11 -2.97 6.14 -7.28
C ILE A 11 -4.08 6.89 -8.03
N VAL A 12 -4.98 7.58 -7.32
CA VAL A 12 -6.07 8.33 -7.96
C VAL A 12 -5.56 9.47 -8.85
N GLY A 13 -4.35 9.93 -8.67
CA GLY A 13 -3.72 10.97 -9.48
C GLY A 13 -3.00 10.49 -10.74
N GLY A 14 -2.97 9.17 -11.00
CA GLY A 14 -2.26 8.65 -12.18
C GLY A 14 -0.77 9.01 -12.23
N GLY A 15 -0.11 9.15 -11.06
CA GLY A 15 1.28 9.56 -10.93
C GLY A 15 1.47 11.05 -10.63
N PHE A 16 0.43 11.87 -10.72
CA PHE A 16 0.48 13.28 -10.38
C PHE A 16 0.00 13.56 -8.95
N PRO A 17 0.44 14.67 -8.33
CA PRO A 17 0.03 15.03 -6.97
C PRO A 17 -1.46 15.39 -6.94
N ILE A 18 -2.21 14.66 -6.10
CA ILE A 18 -3.65 14.86 -5.90
C ILE A 18 -4.04 14.47 -4.46
N GLY A 19 -5.03 15.18 -3.94
CA GLY A 19 -5.79 14.77 -2.78
C GLY A 19 -7.27 14.88 -3.10
N VAL A 20 -8.06 13.87 -2.76
CA VAL A 20 -9.50 13.84 -3.00
C VAL A 20 -10.21 13.62 -1.67
N ILE A 21 -11.27 14.36 -1.43
CA ILE A 21 -12.18 14.17 -0.32
C ILE A 21 -13.55 13.82 -0.90
N CYS A 22 -14.07 12.68 -0.52
CA CYS A 22 -15.42 12.22 -0.88
C CYS A 22 -16.20 11.99 0.40
N GLY A 23 -17.50 12.19 0.36
CA GLY A 23 -18.34 11.96 1.52
C GLY A 23 -19.82 11.99 1.16
N LYS A 24 -20.66 11.74 2.17
CA LYS A 24 -22.11 11.88 2.03
C LYS A 24 -22.47 13.30 1.64
N GLU A 25 -23.46 13.46 0.77
CA GLU A 25 -23.88 14.75 0.22
C GLU A 25 -24.17 15.78 1.31
N GLU A 26 -24.90 15.38 2.33
CA GLU A 26 -25.25 16.23 3.48
C GLU A 26 -24.03 16.79 4.24
N ILE A 27 -22.90 16.08 4.23
CA ILE A 27 -21.64 16.51 4.84
C ILE A 27 -20.89 17.40 3.86
N MET A 28 -20.76 16.97 2.60
CA MET A 28 -20.01 17.68 1.57
C MET A 28 -20.66 19.01 1.19
N GLU A 29 -21.99 19.14 1.34
CA GLU A 29 -22.72 20.39 1.09
C GLU A 29 -22.21 21.54 1.99
N ASN A 30 -21.68 21.24 3.19
CA ASN A 30 -21.08 22.26 4.04
C ASN A 30 -19.86 22.95 3.41
N ALA A 31 -19.26 22.39 2.36
CA ALA A 31 -18.17 23.00 1.61
C ALA A 31 -18.66 23.74 0.34
N ASN A 32 -19.94 23.68 0.02
CA ASN A 32 -20.51 24.30 -1.17
C ASN A 32 -20.47 25.83 -1.08
N THR A 33 -19.75 26.44 -2.00
CA THR A 33 -19.55 27.90 -2.04
C THR A 33 -20.78 28.67 -2.49
N SER A 34 -21.74 28.00 -3.12
CA SER A 34 -22.96 28.62 -3.64
C SER A 34 -24.03 28.77 -2.56
N THR A 35 -24.05 27.87 -1.57
CA THR A 35 -25.10 27.81 -0.55
C THR A 35 -24.66 28.31 0.82
N HIS A 36 -23.36 28.31 1.13
CA HIS A 36 -22.84 28.69 2.41
C HIS A 36 -21.96 29.96 2.36
N THR A 37 -22.16 30.84 3.34
CA THR A 37 -21.32 32.04 3.52
C THR A 37 -19.93 31.66 4.04
N LYS A 38 -18.96 32.56 3.88
CA LYS A 38 -17.57 32.37 4.35
C LYS A 38 -17.45 31.95 5.83
N ILE A 39 -18.40 32.39 6.68
CA ILE A 39 -18.35 32.13 8.12
C ILE A 39 -18.92 30.75 8.50
N LYS A 40 -19.84 30.21 7.69
CA LYS A 40 -20.54 28.93 7.97
C LYS A 40 -20.08 27.78 7.09
N ARG A 41 -19.09 28.00 6.24
CA ARG A 41 -18.62 27.01 5.27
C ARG A 41 -17.41 26.25 5.79
N ALA A 42 -17.43 24.92 5.62
CA ALA A 42 -16.24 24.12 5.75
C ALA A 42 -15.28 24.43 4.59
N TYR A 43 -14.00 24.57 4.90
CA TYR A 43 -12.99 24.86 3.89
C TYR A 43 -12.31 23.56 3.44
N ILE A 44 -12.42 23.24 2.16
CA ILE A 44 -11.77 22.10 1.53
C ILE A 44 -10.83 22.63 0.44
N GLY A 45 -9.54 22.26 0.54
CA GLY A 45 -8.53 22.66 -0.43
C GLY A 45 -7.77 23.94 -0.05
N GLY A 46 -7.22 24.62 -1.04
CA GLY A 46 -6.51 25.89 -0.87
C GLY A 46 -5.00 25.82 -0.99
N GLY A 47 -4.44 24.64 -1.31
CA GLY A 47 -3.03 24.54 -1.71
C GLY A 47 -2.84 25.01 -3.17
N THR A 48 -1.63 25.45 -3.49
CA THR A 48 -1.25 25.92 -4.84
C THR A 48 -1.56 24.90 -5.94
N PHE A 49 -1.53 23.59 -5.62
CA PHE A 49 -1.80 22.51 -6.55
C PHE A 49 -3.25 22.04 -6.56
N SER A 50 -4.14 22.66 -5.78
CA SER A 50 -5.57 22.29 -5.77
C SER A 50 -6.17 22.47 -7.14
N ALA A 51 -6.89 21.47 -7.64
CA ALA A 51 -7.53 21.43 -8.95
C ALA A 51 -6.56 21.71 -10.12
N ASN A 52 -5.28 21.34 -9.99
CA ASN A 52 -4.33 21.46 -11.08
C ASN A 52 -4.82 20.67 -12.30
N PRO A 53 -4.95 21.29 -13.50
CA PRO A 53 -5.54 20.63 -14.67
C PRO A 53 -4.82 19.33 -15.08
N LEU A 54 -3.50 19.27 -15.02
CA LEU A 54 -2.74 18.07 -15.36
C LEU A 54 -3.04 16.93 -14.39
N SER A 55 -3.07 17.22 -13.07
CA SER A 55 -3.44 16.21 -12.06
C SER A 55 -4.87 15.73 -12.23
N MET A 56 -5.80 16.62 -12.61
CA MET A 56 -7.21 16.25 -12.81
C MET A 56 -7.37 15.34 -14.03
N ILE A 57 -6.76 15.68 -15.18
CA ILE A 57 -6.83 14.87 -16.41
C ILE A 57 -6.15 13.50 -16.19
N ALA A 58 -4.96 13.48 -15.57
CA ALA A 58 -4.27 12.25 -15.29
C ALA A 58 -5.07 11.35 -14.33
N GLY A 59 -5.67 11.93 -13.30
CA GLY A 59 -6.52 11.21 -12.36
C GLY A 59 -7.76 10.65 -13.01
N GLU A 60 -8.47 11.43 -13.83
CA GLU A 60 -9.64 10.99 -14.60
C GLU A 60 -9.29 9.81 -15.50
N THR A 61 -8.22 9.96 -16.32
CA THR A 61 -7.75 8.91 -17.22
C THR A 61 -7.42 7.62 -16.48
N ASN A 62 -6.75 7.73 -15.34
CA ASN A 62 -6.40 6.57 -14.51
C ASN A 62 -7.64 5.89 -13.92
N LEU A 63 -8.57 6.65 -13.36
CA LEU A 63 -9.81 6.10 -12.80
C LEU A 63 -10.68 5.45 -13.87
N GLU A 64 -10.77 6.05 -15.07
CA GLU A 64 -11.46 5.43 -16.21
C GLU A 64 -10.80 4.12 -16.65
N THR A 65 -9.47 4.08 -16.65
CA THR A 65 -8.72 2.86 -16.96
C THR A 65 -9.02 1.76 -15.96
N ILE A 66 -8.97 2.07 -14.66
CA ILE A 66 -9.33 1.12 -13.59
C ILE A 66 -10.77 0.64 -13.76
N ARG A 67 -11.71 1.54 -14.06
CA ARG A 67 -13.11 1.21 -14.29
C ARG A 67 -13.30 0.28 -15.50
N LYS A 68 -12.58 0.52 -16.61
CA LYS A 68 -12.63 -0.31 -17.82
C LYS A 68 -12.08 -1.72 -17.59
N ILE A 69 -10.97 -1.85 -16.84
CA ILE A 69 -10.40 -3.16 -16.50
C ILE A 69 -11.32 -3.91 -15.53
N GLY A 70 -11.94 -3.20 -14.57
CA GLY A 70 -12.91 -3.74 -13.64
C GLY A 70 -12.32 -4.74 -12.64
N ASN A 71 -13.09 -5.76 -12.28
CA ASN A 71 -12.74 -6.71 -11.23
C ASN A 71 -11.50 -7.55 -11.56
N SER A 72 -11.20 -7.79 -12.83
CA SER A 72 -10.03 -8.60 -13.24
C SER A 72 -8.71 -8.01 -12.76
N LEU A 73 -8.60 -6.67 -12.65
CA LEU A 73 -7.46 -6.00 -12.06
C LEU A 73 -7.24 -6.45 -10.60
N TYR A 74 -8.32 -6.38 -9.81
CA TYR A 74 -8.25 -6.72 -8.39
C TYR A 74 -8.02 -8.21 -8.15
N GLU A 75 -8.62 -9.07 -8.96
CA GLU A 75 -8.38 -10.52 -8.93
C GLU A 75 -6.92 -10.84 -9.19
N LYS A 76 -6.33 -10.24 -10.23
CA LYS A 76 -4.91 -10.41 -10.58
C LYS A 76 -3.99 -9.97 -9.43
N ILE A 77 -4.08 -8.72 -8.99
CA ILE A 77 -3.15 -8.19 -7.97
C ILE A 77 -3.33 -8.85 -6.60
N ASN A 78 -4.57 -9.18 -6.23
CA ASN A 78 -4.87 -9.87 -4.98
C ASN A 78 -4.43 -11.33 -5.03
N GLY A 79 -4.55 -11.99 -6.19
CA GLY A 79 -4.04 -13.33 -6.43
C GLY A 79 -2.53 -13.40 -6.25
N LEU A 80 -1.78 -12.51 -6.91
CA LEU A 80 -0.34 -12.39 -6.75
C LEU A 80 0.06 -12.03 -5.31
N GLY A 81 -0.68 -11.13 -4.66
CA GLY A 81 -0.44 -10.77 -3.26
C GLY A 81 -0.67 -11.93 -2.29
N LYS A 82 -1.68 -12.78 -2.55
CA LYS A 82 -1.89 -14.00 -1.78
C LYS A 82 -0.74 -14.99 -1.97
N GLU A 83 -0.32 -15.21 -3.21
CA GLU A 83 0.81 -16.09 -3.57
C GLU A 83 2.10 -15.61 -2.89
N THR A 84 2.36 -14.30 -2.93
CA THR A 84 3.52 -13.67 -2.28
C THR A 84 3.53 -13.91 -0.78
N LYS A 85 2.40 -13.65 -0.09
CA LYS A 85 2.29 -13.88 1.36
C LYS A 85 2.52 -15.34 1.75
N GLN A 86 1.94 -16.26 1.00
CA GLN A 86 2.11 -17.69 1.23
C GLN A 86 3.55 -18.15 0.98
N MET A 87 4.19 -17.64 -0.07
CA MET A 87 5.59 -17.90 -0.39
C MET A 87 6.51 -17.41 0.71
N LEU A 88 6.36 -16.17 1.17
CA LEU A 88 7.15 -15.61 2.25
C LEU A 88 6.98 -16.37 3.56
N ALA A 89 5.74 -16.67 3.94
CA ALA A 89 5.45 -17.47 5.14
C ALA A 89 6.15 -18.82 5.10
N LYS A 90 6.14 -19.50 3.94
CA LYS A 90 6.80 -20.79 3.76
C LYS A 90 8.34 -20.71 3.86
N ILE A 91 8.96 -19.64 3.34
CA ILE A 91 10.44 -19.51 3.33
C ILE A 91 10.96 -19.15 4.71
N PHE A 92 10.28 -18.24 5.40
CA PHE A 92 10.69 -17.77 6.72
C PHE A 92 10.25 -18.71 7.85
N ASP A 93 9.27 -19.59 7.57
CA ASP A 93 8.67 -20.47 8.56
C ASP A 93 8.18 -19.69 9.80
N ASP A 94 8.46 -20.16 11.00
CA ASP A 94 8.06 -19.50 12.26
C ASP A 94 8.86 -18.21 12.57
N ASP A 95 9.91 -17.91 11.81
CA ASP A 95 10.75 -16.73 12.03
C ASP A 95 10.07 -15.39 11.71
N VAL A 96 8.92 -15.41 11.02
CA VAL A 96 8.27 -14.21 10.51
C VAL A 96 6.74 -14.30 10.57
N ILE A 97 6.11 -13.19 10.93
CA ILE A 97 4.66 -13.01 10.81
C ILE A 97 4.38 -12.13 9.58
N ILE A 98 3.60 -12.65 8.65
CA ILE A 98 3.19 -11.89 7.46
C ILE A 98 1.78 -11.34 7.68
N THR A 99 1.66 -10.01 7.62
CA THR A 99 0.35 -9.33 7.66
C THR A 99 0.02 -8.70 6.31
N GLY A 100 -1.20 -8.26 6.13
CA GLY A 100 -1.67 -7.56 4.94
C GLY A 100 -2.89 -8.18 4.30
N LYS A 101 -3.57 -7.40 3.46
CA LYS A 101 -4.80 -7.79 2.76
C LYS A 101 -4.66 -7.51 1.27
N GLY A 102 -5.22 -8.40 0.45
CA GLY A 102 -5.18 -8.28 -1.00
C GLY A 102 -3.74 -8.23 -1.52
N SER A 103 -3.41 -7.21 -2.27
CA SER A 103 -2.09 -6.96 -2.88
C SER A 103 -1.03 -6.42 -1.91
N LEU A 104 -1.41 -6.05 -0.69
CA LEU A 104 -0.51 -5.49 0.32
C LEU A 104 0.00 -6.57 1.27
N PHE A 105 1.27 -6.47 1.64
CA PHE A 105 1.87 -7.36 2.62
C PHE A 105 2.95 -6.64 3.44
N MET A 106 3.16 -7.12 4.67
CA MET A 106 4.22 -6.63 5.57
C MET A 106 4.85 -7.82 6.27
N THR A 107 6.17 -7.85 6.27
CA THR A 107 6.98 -8.85 6.95
C THR A 107 7.34 -8.34 8.33
N HIS A 108 7.05 -9.11 9.38
CA HIS A 108 7.42 -8.78 10.75
C HIS A 108 8.34 -9.86 11.29
N PHE A 109 9.49 -9.46 11.85
CA PHE A 109 10.41 -10.35 12.56
C PHE A 109 10.09 -10.29 14.06
N PRO A 110 9.27 -11.20 14.60
CA PRO A 110 8.82 -11.13 15.98
C PRO A 110 9.98 -11.36 16.95
N LYS A 111 9.96 -10.69 18.09
CA LYS A 111 10.77 -11.04 19.25
C LYS A 111 10.06 -12.13 20.05
N ILE A 112 10.81 -12.78 20.95
CA ILE A 112 10.27 -13.85 21.82
C ILE A 112 8.98 -13.38 22.50
N GLY A 113 7.96 -14.22 22.48
CA GLY A 113 6.66 -13.98 23.10
C GLY A 113 5.61 -13.28 22.21
N ILE A 114 5.93 -12.98 20.94
CA ILE A 114 4.99 -12.42 19.98
C ILE A 114 4.60 -13.48 18.95
N SER A 115 3.37 -13.97 19.04
CA SER A 115 2.81 -14.97 18.11
C SER A 115 1.84 -14.38 17.08
N LYS A 116 1.39 -13.13 17.28
CA LYS A 116 0.41 -12.47 16.40
C LYS A 116 0.60 -10.97 16.42
N ILE A 117 0.37 -10.33 15.26
CA ILE A 117 0.34 -8.88 15.10
C ILE A 117 -1.11 -8.47 14.85
N THR A 118 -1.70 -7.71 15.76
CA THR A 118 -3.09 -7.25 15.69
C THR A 118 -3.21 -5.73 15.65
N ASN A 119 -2.16 -5.03 16.08
CA ASN A 119 -2.13 -3.57 16.19
C ASN A 119 -0.69 -3.04 16.07
N ALA A 120 -0.54 -1.72 16.09
CA ALA A 120 0.75 -1.06 15.97
C ALA A 120 1.69 -1.33 17.16
N VAL A 121 1.14 -1.55 18.36
CA VAL A 121 1.94 -1.88 19.55
C VAL A 121 2.59 -3.26 19.40
N ASP A 122 1.87 -4.25 18.88
CA ASP A 122 2.45 -5.57 18.60
C ASP A 122 3.57 -5.45 17.55
N ALA A 123 3.31 -4.70 16.47
CA ALA A 123 4.29 -4.46 15.40
C ALA A 123 5.55 -3.75 15.92
N SER A 124 5.42 -2.78 16.83
CA SER A 124 6.55 -2.03 17.40
C SER A 124 7.51 -2.88 18.23
N LYS A 125 7.05 -4.04 18.72
CA LYS A 125 7.87 -5.00 19.44
C LYS A 125 8.69 -5.93 18.55
N CYS A 126 8.48 -5.89 17.23
CA CYS A 126 9.25 -6.67 16.28
C CYS A 126 10.65 -6.09 16.05
N ASN A 127 11.54 -6.89 15.46
CA ASN A 127 12.90 -6.47 15.12
C ASN A 127 12.90 -5.65 13.83
N ILE A 128 12.82 -4.34 13.95
CA ILE A 128 12.84 -3.41 12.81
C ILE A 128 14.18 -3.41 12.07
N THR A 129 15.29 -3.64 12.78
CA THR A 129 16.62 -3.72 12.17
C THR A 129 16.68 -4.90 11.20
N LYS A 130 16.24 -6.08 11.63
CA LYS A 130 16.21 -7.27 10.75
C LYS A 130 15.30 -7.08 9.54
N LEU A 131 14.20 -6.31 9.69
CA LEU A 131 13.35 -5.92 8.56
C LEU A 131 14.08 -5.00 7.58
N HIS A 132 14.83 -4.01 8.10
CA HIS A 132 15.64 -3.12 7.26
C HIS A 132 16.73 -3.90 6.53
N ASP A 133 17.44 -4.78 7.22
CA ASP A 133 18.48 -5.63 6.61
C ASP A 133 17.90 -6.48 5.48
N TYR A 134 16.72 -7.09 5.70
CA TYR A 134 16.00 -7.83 4.67
C TYR A 134 15.68 -6.95 3.45
N HIS A 135 15.11 -5.76 3.65
CA HIS A 135 14.76 -4.87 2.56
C HIS A 135 16.00 -4.35 1.82
N PHE A 136 17.08 -4.00 2.53
CA PHE A 136 18.34 -3.58 1.90
C PHE A 136 19.00 -4.69 1.10
N GLU A 137 19.01 -5.93 1.58
CA GLU A 137 19.50 -7.08 0.84
C GLU A 137 18.70 -7.31 -0.45
N MET A 138 17.36 -7.16 -0.41
CA MET A 138 16.51 -7.24 -1.61
C MET A 138 16.90 -6.20 -2.66
N ILE A 139 17.11 -4.95 -2.23
CA ILE A 139 17.49 -3.85 -3.11
C ILE A 139 18.91 -4.08 -3.68
N ALA A 140 19.86 -4.34 -2.80
CA ALA A 140 21.28 -4.38 -3.17
C ALA A 140 21.65 -5.54 -4.07
N ASN A 141 21.05 -6.71 -3.86
CA ASN A 141 21.46 -7.92 -4.58
C ASN A 141 20.63 -8.19 -5.83
N ASP A 142 19.35 -7.91 -5.81
CA ASP A 142 18.43 -8.33 -6.86
C ASP A 142 17.54 -7.19 -7.40
N GLY A 143 17.76 -5.94 -6.96
CA GLY A 143 17.03 -4.76 -7.44
C GLY A 143 15.53 -4.75 -7.07
N ILE A 144 15.13 -5.55 -6.07
CA ILE A 144 13.75 -5.57 -5.60
C ILE A 144 13.54 -4.42 -4.62
N PHE A 145 12.85 -3.39 -5.08
CA PHE A 145 12.68 -2.17 -4.29
C PHE A 145 11.63 -2.33 -3.20
N PHE A 146 12.05 -2.13 -1.97
CA PHE A 146 11.20 -1.84 -0.82
C PHE A 146 11.55 -0.48 -0.27
N LEU A 147 10.56 0.30 0.12
CA LEU A 147 10.82 1.43 1.02
C LEU A 147 11.15 0.84 2.40
N PRO A 148 12.39 1.01 2.92
CA PRO A 148 12.83 0.31 4.12
C PRO A 148 11.88 0.47 5.29
N GLY A 149 11.55 -0.64 5.94
CA GLY A 149 10.61 -0.66 7.07
C GLY A 149 9.13 -0.42 6.70
N LYS A 150 8.80 -0.37 5.41
CA LYS A 150 7.42 -0.17 4.94
C LYS A 150 6.85 -1.44 4.32
N LEU A 151 5.53 -1.42 4.11
CA LEU A 151 4.82 -2.53 3.47
C LEU A 151 5.24 -2.71 2.00
N GLY A 152 5.19 -3.93 1.52
CA GLY A 152 5.26 -4.27 0.11
C GLY A 152 3.88 -4.18 -0.54
N ALA A 153 3.85 -3.85 -1.82
CA ALA A 153 2.63 -3.74 -2.61
C ALA A 153 2.82 -4.39 -4.00
N ILE A 154 1.86 -5.20 -4.38
CA ILE A 154 1.78 -5.76 -5.73
C ILE A 154 0.94 -4.82 -6.59
N SER A 155 1.48 -4.39 -7.73
CA SER A 155 0.78 -3.59 -8.73
C SER A 155 0.39 -4.45 -9.94
N ASP A 156 -0.36 -3.85 -10.86
CA ASP A 156 -0.74 -4.53 -12.12
C ASP A 156 0.45 -4.85 -13.02
N SER A 157 1.53 -4.10 -12.92
CA SER A 157 2.77 -4.34 -13.68
C SER A 157 3.55 -5.56 -13.21
N HIS A 158 3.33 -6.04 -11.99
CA HIS A 158 4.01 -7.22 -11.48
C HIS A 158 3.51 -8.51 -12.15
N THR A 159 4.45 -9.42 -12.36
CA THR A 159 4.23 -10.72 -12.99
C THR A 159 4.63 -11.85 -12.03
N LYS A 160 4.33 -13.09 -12.43
CA LYS A 160 4.84 -14.28 -11.71
C LYS A 160 6.38 -14.38 -11.70
N ASN A 161 7.07 -13.77 -12.69
CA ASN A 161 8.52 -13.77 -12.70
C ASN A 161 9.10 -12.87 -11.60
N ASP A 162 8.45 -11.74 -11.32
CA ASP A 162 8.85 -10.85 -10.22
C ASP A 162 8.68 -11.56 -8.87
N ILE A 163 7.60 -12.32 -8.69
CA ILE A 163 7.38 -13.13 -7.48
C ILE A 163 8.41 -14.25 -7.36
N LYS A 164 8.83 -14.90 -8.49
CA LYS A 164 9.90 -15.89 -8.48
C LYS A 164 11.25 -15.28 -8.12
N LEU A 165 11.56 -14.09 -8.65
CA LEU A 165 12.77 -13.34 -8.28
C LEU A 165 12.76 -13.05 -6.78
N MET A 166 11.68 -12.49 -6.25
CA MET A 166 11.54 -12.23 -4.83
C MET A 166 11.71 -13.49 -3.98
N LYS A 167 11.17 -14.64 -4.46
CA LYS A 167 11.35 -15.94 -3.79
C LYS A 167 12.82 -16.29 -3.66
N SER A 168 13.57 -16.31 -4.78
CA SER A 168 14.98 -16.69 -4.77
C SER A 168 15.84 -15.76 -3.91
N SER A 169 15.54 -14.47 -3.92
CA SER A 169 16.24 -13.47 -3.11
C SER A 169 15.97 -13.65 -1.61
N THR A 170 14.71 -13.95 -1.26
CA THR A 170 14.33 -14.24 0.13
C THR A 170 15.02 -15.53 0.63
N GLU A 171 15.07 -16.59 -0.18
CA GLU A 171 15.76 -17.83 0.14
C GLU A 171 17.27 -17.61 0.39
N LYS A 172 17.91 -16.76 -0.42
CA LYS A 172 19.31 -16.34 -0.20
C LYS A 172 19.50 -15.62 1.14
N PHE A 173 18.62 -14.66 1.45
CA PHE A 173 18.64 -13.93 2.72
C PHE A 173 18.55 -14.89 3.92
N VAL A 174 17.57 -15.79 3.91
CA VAL A 174 17.38 -16.76 5.01
C VAL A 174 18.57 -17.69 5.15
N SER A 175 19.18 -18.15 4.03
CA SER A 175 20.35 -19.03 4.06
C SER A 175 21.59 -18.35 4.66
N LYS A 176 21.77 -17.05 4.43
CA LYS A 176 22.85 -16.25 5.05
C LYS A 176 22.63 -16.04 6.56
N SER A 177 21.38 -15.84 6.96
CA SER A 177 21.01 -15.55 8.37
C SER A 177 21.14 -16.77 9.30
N LYS A 178 21.26 -17.97 8.72
CA LYS A 178 21.44 -19.25 9.46
C LYS A 178 22.88 -19.68 9.62
N LYS A 179 23.84 -18.95 9.01
CA LYS A 179 25.29 -19.14 9.18
C LYS A 179 25.82 -18.18 10.23
#